data_789a20e18620b31babdc684111d3c01c
#
_entry.id   789a20e18620b31babdc684111d3c01c
#
_cell.length_a   1.000
_cell.length_b   1.000
_cell.length_c   1.000
_cell.angle_alpha   90.00
_cell.angle_beta   90.00
_cell.angle_gamma   90.00
#
_symmetry.space_group_name_H-M   'P 1'
#
loop_
_entity.id
_entity.type
_entity.pdbx_description
1 polymer ?
#
loop_
_entity_poly.entity_id
_entity_poly.type
_entity_poly.pdbx_seq_one_letter_code
_entity_poly.pdbx_strand_id
1 'polypeptide(L)' 'MPTSGQDLVGTVTEQLPSALYRVKLEGGGVVTAHVADRLDRNFVRVLVGDRVRIELAKDVTRGRIVGKLG' A
#
# COMPACT_ATOMS: atom_id res chain seq x y z
N MET A 1 13.58 1.80 17.26
CA MET A 1 13.43 1.52 16.77
C MET A 1 13.52 1.17 15.86
N PRO A 2 13.83 0.97 15.36
CA PRO A 2 13.61 0.78 14.38
C PRO A 2 13.13 -0.20 14.00
N THR A 3 12.46 -0.17 13.54
CA THR A 3 11.67 -1.10 13.14
C THR A 3 12.12 -1.83 12.01
N SER A 4 11.89 -3.02 11.93
CA SER A 4 12.28 -3.82 10.85
C SER A 4 11.53 -3.49 9.62
N GLY A 5 10.46 -3.01 9.58
CA GLY A 5 9.76 -2.67 8.37
C GLY A 5 9.73 -1.19 8.20
N GLN A 6 9.53 -0.72 7.03
CA GLN A 6 9.34 0.67 6.80
C GLN A 6 7.91 0.91 6.39
N ASP A 7 7.18 1.56 7.26
CA ASP A 7 5.82 1.93 6.93
C ASP A 7 5.85 3.26 6.22
N LEU A 8 5.42 3.27 4.99
CA LEU A 8 5.37 4.46 4.19
C LEU A 8 3.92 4.80 3.89
N VAL A 9 3.68 6.06 3.63
CA VAL A 9 2.35 6.53 3.29
C VAL A 9 2.33 6.90 1.81
N GLY A 10 1.26 6.52 1.14
CA GLY A 10 1.09 6.86 -0.26
C GLY A 10 -0.36 7.01 -0.61
N THR A 11 -0.60 7.40 -1.85
CA THR A 11 -1.93 7.57 -2.39
C THR A 11 -2.12 6.59 -3.53
N VAL A 12 -3.24 5.89 -3.52
CA VAL A 12 -3.56 4.95 -4.59
C VAL A 12 -3.89 5.75 -5.84
N THR A 13 -3.15 5.50 -6.91
CA THR A 13 -3.34 6.22 -8.15
C THR A 13 -4.02 5.37 -9.22
N GLU A 14 -3.96 4.05 -9.08
CA GLU A 14 -4.51 3.19 -10.11
C GLU A 14 -4.82 1.82 -9.52
N GLN A 15 -5.91 1.24 -9.97
CA GLN A 15 -6.25 -0.14 -9.63
C GLN A 15 -5.84 -1.01 -10.80
N LEU A 16 -5.03 -2.02 -10.52
CA LEU A 16 -4.48 -2.91 -11.53
C LEU A 16 -5.18 -4.25 -11.45
N PRO A 17 -5.04 -5.10 -12.46
CA PRO A 17 -5.59 -6.44 -12.41
C PRO A 17 -5.01 -7.25 -11.25
N SER A 18 -5.71 -8.29 -10.85
CA SER A 18 -5.27 -9.23 -9.81
C SER A 18 -5.15 -8.60 -8.43
N ALA A 19 -6.04 -7.66 -8.16
CA ALA A 19 -6.11 -7.02 -6.85
C ALA A 19 -4.83 -6.28 -6.48
N LEU A 20 -4.14 -5.75 -7.46
CA LEU A 20 -2.97 -4.94 -7.23
C LEU A 20 -3.32 -3.47 -7.36
N TYR A 21 -2.53 -2.63 -6.71
CA TYR A 21 -2.76 -1.20 -6.73
C TYR A 21 -1.44 -0.49 -6.96
N ARG A 22 -1.49 0.57 -7.76
CA ARG A 22 -0.33 1.42 -7.92
C ARG A 22 -0.46 2.54 -6.91
N VAL A 23 0.60 2.74 -6.13
CA VAL A 23 0.58 3.72 -5.05
C VAL A 23 1.75 4.67 -5.22
N LYS A 24 1.45 5.97 -5.21
CA LYS A 24 2.49 6.98 -5.26
C LYS A 24 2.84 7.33 -3.82
N LEU A 25 4.10 7.15 -3.46
CA LEU A 25 4.56 7.40 -2.11
C LEU A 25 4.76 8.88 -1.86
N GLU A 26 4.51 9.33 -0.64
CA GLU A 26 4.66 10.74 -0.29
C GLU A 26 6.09 11.22 -0.44
N GLY A 27 7.04 10.36 -0.17
CA GLY A 27 8.44 10.72 -0.31
C GLY A 27 8.97 10.64 -1.72
N GLY A 28 8.12 10.27 -2.66
CA GLY A 28 8.50 10.12 -4.06
C GLY A 28 8.56 8.65 -4.43
N GLY A 29 8.40 8.38 -5.71
CA GLY A 29 8.42 7.01 -6.19
C GLY A 29 7.03 6.39 -6.22
N VAL A 30 6.93 5.31 -6.97
CA VAL A 30 5.68 4.58 -7.15
C VAL A 30 5.96 3.11 -6.89
N VAL A 31 5.05 2.47 -6.16
CA VAL A 31 5.18 1.03 -5.91
C VAL A 31 3.89 0.34 -6.31
N THR A 32 3.99 -0.94 -6.60
CA THR A 32 2.83 -1.80 -6.80
C THR A 32 2.58 -2.54 -5.50
N ALA A 33 1.36 -2.52 -5.02
CA ALA A 33 1.04 -3.09 -3.73
C ALA A 33 -0.22 -3.94 -3.79
N HIS A 34 -0.29 -4.91 -2.91
CA HIS A 34 -1.51 -5.69 -2.72
C HIS A 34 -2.03 -5.43 -1.31
N VAL A 35 -3.30 -5.72 -1.10
CA VAL A 35 -3.93 -5.50 0.21
C VAL A 35 -3.55 -6.65 1.12
N ALA A 36 -3.16 -6.34 2.35
CA ALA A 36 -2.84 -7.36 3.33
C ALA A 36 -4.08 -8.21 3.63
N ASP A 37 -3.88 -9.50 3.88
CA ASP A 37 -4.97 -10.42 4.14
C ASP A 37 -5.88 -9.94 5.25
N ARG A 38 -5.30 -9.36 6.28
CA ARG A 38 -6.04 -8.87 7.41
C ARG A 38 -7.05 -7.80 7.01
N LEU A 39 -6.66 -6.90 6.10
CA LEU A 39 -7.56 -5.86 5.62
C LEU A 39 -8.64 -6.44 4.72
N ASP A 40 -8.25 -7.39 3.88
CA ASP A 40 -9.19 -8.01 2.98
C ASP A 40 -10.28 -8.73 3.76
N ARG A 41 -9.92 -9.43 4.83
CA ARG A 41 -10.89 -10.14 5.65
C ARG A 41 -11.82 -9.20 6.40
N ASN A 42 -11.39 -7.99 6.64
CA ASN A 42 -12.23 -6.99 7.30
C ASN A 42 -13.02 -6.15 6.31
N PHE A 43 -13.00 -6.55 5.04
CA PHE A 43 -13.78 -5.88 3.99
C PHE A 43 -13.38 -4.42 3.81
N VAL A 44 -12.16 -4.09 4.09
CA VAL A 44 -11.67 -2.74 3.86
C VAL A 44 -11.50 -2.55 2.36
N ARG A 45 -12.19 -1.57 1.82
CA ARG A 45 -12.14 -1.31 0.39
C ARG A 45 -11.13 -0.21 0.11
N VAL A 46 -10.25 -0.47 -0.85
CA VAL A 46 -9.25 0.50 -1.28
C VAL A 46 -9.66 1.05 -2.63
N LEU A 47 -9.73 2.36 -2.72
CA LEU A 47 -10.16 3.04 -3.94
C LEU A 47 -9.07 3.99 -4.40
N VAL A 48 -9.09 4.31 -5.69
CA VAL A 48 -8.18 5.32 -6.25
C VAL A 48 -8.44 6.64 -5.51
N GLY A 49 -7.35 7.27 -5.07
CA GLY A 49 -7.43 8.49 -4.29
C GLY A 49 -7.30 8.27 -2.79
N ASP A 50 -7.40 7.02 -2.33
CA ASP A 50 -7.25 6.75 -0.91
C ASP A 50 -5.81 6.86 -0.49
N ARG A 51 -5.60 7.38 0.72
CA ARG A 51 -4.29 7.36 1.34
C ARG A 51 -4.15 6.09 2.14
N VAL A 52 -3.03 5.43 1.97
CA VAL A 52 -2.82 4.13 2.59
C VAL A 52 -1.43 4.06 3.21
N ARG A 53 -1.30 3.17 4.16
CA ARG A 53 0.00 2.85 4.74
C ARG A 53 0.51 1.60 4.05
N ILE A 54 1.76 1.66 3.64
CA ILE A 54 2.40 0.61 2.85
C ILE A 54 3.58 0.07 3.63
N GLU A 55 3.70 -1.24 3.68
CA GLU A 55 4.89 -1.90 4.17
C GLU A 55 5.64 -2.43 2.96
N LEU A 56 6.90 -2.03 2.79
CA LEU A 56 7.67 -2.44 1.65
C LEU A 56 8.34 -3.78 1.89
N ALA A 57 8.39 -4.60 0.83
CA ALA A 57 9.19 -5.80 0.84
C ALA A 57 10.66 -5.43 0.71
N LYS A 58 11.54 -6.41 0.81
CA LYS A 58 12.95 -6.18 0.60
C LYS A 58 13.23 -5.56 -0.75
N ASP A 59 12.48 -6.00 -1.74
CA ASP A 59 12.52 -5.39 -3.05
C ASP A 59 11.58 -4.19 -2.99
N VAL A 60 12.14 -3.01 -2.97
CA VAL A 60 11.37 -1.79 -2.74
C VAL A 60 10.38 -1.47 -3.86
N THR A 61 10.32 -2.28 -4.90
CA THR A 61 9.34 -2.06 -5.95
C THR A 61 7.98 -2.65 -5.62
N ARG A 62 7.89 -3.45 -4.56
CA ARG A 62 6.65 -4.07 -4.15
C ARG A 62 6.31 -3.70 -2.73
N GLY A 63 5.02 -3.62 -2.46
CA GLY A 63 4.57 -3.29 -1.13
C GLY A 63 3.29 -4.01 -0.80
N ARG A 64 2.89 -3.85 0.45
CA ARG A 64 1.65 -4.40 0.94
C ARG A 64 0.90 -3.29 1.67
N ILE A 65 -0.36 -3.09 1.30
CA ILE A 65 -1.19 -2.10 1.97
C ILE A 65 -1.63 -2.68 3.30
N VAL A 66 -1.19 -2.07 4.38
CA VAL A 66 -1.45 -2.57 5.72
C VAL A 66 -2.41 -1.70 6.51
N GLY A 67 -2.81 -0.57 5.96
CA GLY A 67 -3.79 0.29 6.62
C GLY A 67 -4.31 1.34 5.65
N LYS A 68 -5.48 1.86 5.96
CA LYS A 68 -6.11 2.92 5.19
C LYS A 68 -6.20 4.13 6.08
N LEU A 69 -5.77 5.27 5.58
CA LEU A 69 -5.64 6.47 6.38
C LEU A 69 -6.82 7.43 6.27
N GLY A 70 -7.79 7.08 5.72
CA GLY A 70 -8.89 7.96 5.69
C GLY A 70 -9.42 8.31 4.42
#